data_522d17a2570bc51014260b7c58e57a6f
#
_entry.id   522d17a2570bc51014260b7c58e57a6f
#
_cell.length_a   1.000
_cell.length_b   1.000
_cell.length_c   1.000
_cell.angle_alpha   90.00
_cell.angle_beta   90.00
_cell.angle_gamma   90.00
#
_symmetry.space_group_name_H-M   'P 1'
#
loop_
_entity.id
_entity.type
_entity.pdbx_description
1 polymer ?
#
loop_
_entity_poly.entity_id
_entity_poly.type
_entity_poly.pdbx_seq_one_letter_code
_entity_poly.pdbx_strand_id
1 'polypeptide(L)'
;MIEISKLLESDLETAKSLTDTEGWGNSSEDWNRLFKISLPIGAYDGDKLVGVTTAFDYGSIGMIGNVLVSEEYRGKDVGTKLVTEAMRRLESCSTVRVHSTMESASFYKKIGFMAEGMSTLFRLDADMKEFQPFAIDSDDNIVPAGRHLDEILRMDKRQFGGDRSEYIKDLVSYLPECAFVALDDNNIVKGFIVAKGESNWYEVGPWVVEPG
;
A
#
# COMPACT_ATOMS: atom_id res chain seq x y z
N MET A 1 22.69 -18.39 -9.82
CA MET A 1 21.37 -18.50 -10.55
C MET A 1 20.32 -17.88 -9.66
N ILE A 2 19.53 -16.94 -10.18
CA ILE A 2 18.53 -16.23 -9.35
C ILE A 2 17.36 -17.17 -9.04
N GLU A 3 17.17 -17.44 -7.76
CA GLU A 3 16.07 -18.20 -7.20
C GLU A 3 14.99 -17.23 -6.67
N ILE A 4 13.72 -17.59 -6.88
CA ILE A 4 12.57 -16.83 -6.37
C ILE A 4 11.89 -17.69 -5.30
N SER A 5 11.77 -17.14 -4.10
CA SER A 5 11.18 -17.87 -2.98
C SER A 5 10.39 -16.92 -2.05
N LYS A 6 9.83 -17.47 -0.98
CA LYS A 6 9.24 -16.64 0.07
C LYS A 6 10.33 -15.79 0.73
N LEU A 7 10.08 -14.49 0.86
CA LEU A 7 10.94 -13.62 1.66
C LEU A 7 10.85 -14.02 3.14
N LEU A 8 11.98 -14.13 3.81
CA LEU A 8 12.05 -14.52 5.22
C LEU A 8 12.07 -13.27 6.12
N GLU A 9 11.57 -13.41 7.33
CA GLU A 9 11.61 -12.32 8.33
C GLU A 9 13.06 -11.93 8.67
N SER A 10 14.01 -12.88 8.59
CA SER A 10 15.44 -12.61 8.74
C SER A 10 16.01 -11.64 7.70
N ASP A 11 15.33 -11.47 6.56
CA ASP A 11 15.75 -10.60 5.47
C ASP A 11 15.18 -9.18 5.57
N LEU A 12 14.41 -8.90 6.62
CA LEU A 12 13.69 -7.63 6.81
C LEU A 12 14.62 -6.41 6.65
N GLU A 13 15.76 -6.40 7.31
CA GLU A 13 16.71 -5.27 7.24
C GLU A 13 17.28 -5.10 5.81
N THR A 14 17.52 -6.20 5.10
CA THR A 14 17.98 -6.13 3.71
C THR A 14 16.87 -5.63 2.78
N ALA A 15 15.64 -6.09 2.98
CA ALA A 15 14.47 -5.64 2.23
C ALA A 15 14.22 -4.14 2.47
N LYS A 16 14.33 -3.69 3.72
CA LYS A 16 14.26 -2.27 4.09
C LYS A 16 15.36 -1.46 3.37
N SER A 17 16.60 -1.93 3.40
CA SER A 17 17.71 -1.26 2.72
C SER A 17 17.47 -1.08 1.22
N LEU A 18 16.81 -2.02 0.56
CA LEU A 18 16.41 -1.87 -0.85
C LEU A 18 15.39 -0.73 -1.04
N THR A 19 14.40 -0.59 -0.14
CA THR A 19 13.44 0.53 -0.20
C THR A 19 14.08 1.87 0.12
N ASP A 20 15.02 1.91 1.05
CA ASP A 20 15.76 3.13 1.40
C ASP A 20 16.58 3.65 0.21
N THR A 21 17.18 2.75 -0.58
CA THR A 21 17.93 3.09 -1.81
C THR A 21 17.05 3.79 -2.86
N GLU A 22 15.78 3.45 -2.93
CA GLU A 22 14.79 4.10 -3.81
C GLU A 22 14.13 5.35 -3.18
N GLY A 23 14.49 5.68 -1.95
CA GLY A 23 13.92 6.83 -1.24
C GLY A 23 12.44 6.66 -0.83
N TRP A 24 11.97 5.41 -0.71
CA TRP A 24 10.56 5.15 -0.40
C TRP A 24 10.22 5.28 1.08
N GLY A 25 11.23 5.35 1.96
CA GLY A 25 11.06 5.64 3.38
C GLY A 25 10.27 4.61 4.19
N ASN A 26 10.21 3.36 3.72
CA ASN A 26 9.56 2.29 4.48
C ASN A 26 10.31 2.03 5.79
N SER A 27 9.61 2.11 6.90
CA SER A 27 10.16 1.75 8.22
C SER A 27 10.25 0.23 8.41
N SER A 28 10.97 -0.21 9.45
CA SER A 28 10.96 -1.62 9.84
C SER A 28 9.55 -2.07 10.26
N GLU A 29 8.72 -1.17 10.81
CA GLU A 29 7.32 -1.46 11.12
C GLU A 29 6.46 -1.63 9.88
N ASP A 30 6.67 -0.82 8.83
CA ASP A 30 6.00 -1.02 7.55
C ASP A 30 6.32 -2.40 6.98
N TRP A 31 7.58 -2.83 7.01
CA TRP A 31 7.96 -4.16 6.57
C TRP A 31 7.36 -5.26 7.44
N ASN A 32 7.32 -5.10 8.77
CA ASN A 32 6.65 -6.04 9.68
C ASN A 32 5.14 -6.16 9.36
N ARG A 33 4.50 -5.04 9.02
CA ARG A 33 3.11 -5.02 8.55
C ARG A 33 2.97 -5.77 7.22
N LEU A 34 3.83 -5.49 6.25
CA LEU A 34 3.83 -6.17 4.95
C LEU A 34 3.96 -7.69 5.10
N PHE A 35 4.81 -8.18 5.99
CA PHE A 35 4.93 -9.62 6.28
C PHE A 35 3.64 -10.24 6.79
N LYS A 36 2.81 -9.48 7.53
CA LYS A 36 1.54 -9.98 8.11
C LYS A 36 0.41 -9.99 7.09
N ILE A 37 0.31 -8.95 6.25
CA ILE A 37 -0.86 -8.70 5.39
C ILE A 37 -0.63 -9.02 3.92
N SER A 38 0.56 -9.48 3.53
CA SER A 38 0.89 -9.80 2.14
C SER A 38 1.56 -11.17 2.01
N LEU A 39 1.84 -11.56 0.79
CA LEU A 39 2.68 -12.69 0.41
C LEU A 39 4.04 -12.14 -0.05
N PRO A 40 4.99 -11.94 0.86
CA PRO A 40 6.27 -11.36 0.51
C PRO A 40 7.15 -12.36 -0.26
N ILE A 41 7.85 -11.87 -1.27
CA ILE A 41 8.64 -12.66 -2.23
C ILE A 41 10.04 -12.06 -2.33
N GLY A 42 11.06 -12.90 -2.25
CA GLY A 42 12.46 -12.55 -2.44
C GLY A 42 13.05 -13.16 -3.70
N ALA A 43 14.00 -12.45 -4.31
CA ALA A 43 14.90 -12.95 -5.32
C ALA A 43 16.30 -13.09 -4.71
N TYR A 44 16.90 -14.26 -4.83
CA TYR A 44 18.18 -14.60 -4.19
C TYR A 44 19.23 -15.03 -5.21
N ASP A 45 20.47 -14.58 -5.02
CA ASP A 45 21.65 -15.12 -5.68
C ASP A 45 22.51 -15.85 -4.63
N GLY A 46 22.37 -17.17 -4.57
CA GLY A 46 22.80 -17.93 -3.40
C GLY A 46 22.03 -17.46 -2.16
N ASP A 47 22.74 -17.07 -1.10
CA ASP A 47 22.14 -16.57 0.14
C ASP A 47 21.91 -15.04 0.13
N LYS A 48 22.30 -14.35 -0.95
CA LYS A 48 22.16 -12.89 -1.04
C LYS A 48 20.79 -12.52 -1.58
N LEU A 49 19.99 -11.79 -0.78
CA LEU A 49 18.75 -11.14 -1.25
C LEU A 49 19.11 -10.02 -2.23
N VAL A 50 18.59 -10.07 -3.45
CA VAL A 50 18.90 -9.13 -4.55
C VAL A 50 17.66 -8.42 -5.10
N GLY A 51 16.49 -8.80 -4.64
CA GLY A 51 15.24 -8.13 -5.02
C GLY A 51 14.07 -8.63 -4.20
N VAL A 52 13.02 -7.84 -4.12
CA VAL A 52 11.82 -8.13 -3.36
C VAL A 52 10.56 -7.72 -4.13
N THR A 53 9.44 -8.32 -3.78
CA THR A 53 8.09 -7.83 -4.10
C THR A 53 7.10 -8.35 -3.07
N THR A 54 5.94 -7.69 -2.98
CA THR A 54 4.82 -8.12 -2.15
C THR A 54 3.59 -8.36 -3.02
N ALA A 55 2.87 -9.45 -2.76
CA ALA A 55 1.59 -9.72 -3.39
C ALA A 55 0.49 -9.70 -2.32
N PHE A 56 -0.61 -8.99 -2.60
CA PHE A 56 -1.76 -8.88 -1.72
C PHE A 56 -2.95 -9.54 -2.39
N ASP A 57 -3.52 -10.54 -1.74
CA ASP A 57 -4.74 -11.19 -2.17
C ASP A 57 -5.93 -10.57 -1.42
N TYR A 58 -6.75 -9.82 -2.16
CA TYR A 58 -7.98 -9.20 -1.66
C TYR A 58 -9.24 -9.89 -2.24
N GLY A 59 -9.10 -11.17 -2.60
CA GLY A 59 -10.15 -11.99 -3.21
C GLY A 59 -10.27 -11.74 -4.71
N SER A 60 -11.21 -10.87 -5.13
CA SER A 60 -11.38 -10.53 -6.55
C SER A 60 -10.24 -9.69 -7.13
N ILE A 61 -9.54 -8.93 -6.29
CA ILE A 61 -8.45 -8.04 -6.69
C ILE A 61 -7.17 -8.48 -6.02
N GLY A 62 -6.14 -8.74 -6.82
CA GLY A 62 -4.77 -8.85 -6.39
C GLY A 62 -4.02 -7.53 -6.56
N MET A 63 -3.13 -7.21 -5.62
CA MET A 63 -2.23 -6.05 -5.76
C MET A 63 -0.78 -6.52 -5.68
N ILE A 64 0.07 -5.95 -6.53
CA ILE A 64 1.53 -6.15 -6.45
C ILE A 64 2.16 -4.84 -5.99
N GLY A 65 3.01 -4.93 -4.99
CA GLY A 65 3.73 -3.79 -4.42
C GLY A 65 5.21 -4.08 -4.22
N ASN A 66 5.96 -3.05 -3.88
CA ASN A 66 7.37 -3.13 -3.49
C ASN A 66 8.25 -3.93 -4.48
N VAL A 67 8.05 -3.75 -5.79
CA VAL A 67 8.87 -4.41 -6.81
C VAL A 67 10.22 -3.69 -6.90
N LEU A 68 11.20 -4.25 -6.24
CA LEU A 68 12.54 -3.68 -6.13
C LEU A 68 13.61 -4.69 -6.53
N VAL A 69 14.62 -4.22 -7.22
CA VAL A 69 15.79 -5.01 -7.61
C VAL A 69 17.05 -4.18 -7.33
N SER A 70 17.97 -4.76 -6.59
CA SER A 70 19.31 -4.18 -6.36
C SER A 70 19.93 -3.73 -7.68
N GLU A 71 20.55 -2.56 -7.71
CA GLU A 71 21.08 -1.92 -8.91
C GLU A 71 21.97 -2.84 -9.73
N GLU A 72 22.85 -3.59 -9.07
CA GLU A 72 23.77 -4.54 -9.71
C GLU A 72 23.05 -5.68 -10.48
N TYR A 73 21.79 -5.92 -10.16
CA TYR A 73 20.97 -7.00 -10.73
C TYR A 73 19.87 -6.50 -11.67
N ARG A 74 19.78 -5.19 -11.91
CA ARG A 74 18.87 -4.62 -12.91
C ARG A 74 19.26 -5.04 -14.32
N GLY A 75 18.30 -5.13 -15.20
CA GLY A 75 18.52 -5.58 -16.58
C GLY A 75 18.79 -7.08 -16.75
N LYS A 76 18.71 -7.87 -15.67
CA LYS A 76 18.96 -9.33 -15.66
C LYS A 76 17.68 -10.15 -15.41
N ASP A 77 16.52 -9.64 -15.82
CA ASP A 77 15.20 -10.27 -15.71
C ASP A 77 14.72 -10.59 -14.28
N VAL A 78 15.39 -10.09 -13.23
CA VAL A 78 15.00 -10.34 -11.83
C VAL A 78 13.63 -9.78 -11.54
N GLY A 79 13.36 -8.54 -11.95
CA GLY A 79 12.04 -7.91 -11.77
C GLY A 79 10.92 -8.68 -12.48
N THR A 80 11.17 -9.17 -13.69
CA THR A 80 10.21 -10.01 -14.42
C THR A 80 9.88 -11.28 -13.65
N LYS A 81 10.90 -11.97 -13.12
CA LYS A 81 10.71 -13.19 -12.32
C LYS A 81 9.90 -12.91 -11.05
N LEU A 82 10.20 -11.82 -10.33
CA LEU A 82 9.47 -11.41 -9.13
C LEU A 82 7.99 -11.16 -9.43
N VAL A 83 7.69 -10.35 -10.45
CA VAL A 83 6.31 -10.04 -10.83
C VAL A 83 5.57 -11.27 -11.35
N THR A 84 6.25 -12.15 -12.12
CA THR A 84 5.65 -13.41 -12.59
C THR A 84 5.27 -14.31 -11.41
N GLU A 85 6.13 -14.44 -10.41
CA GLU A 85 5.81 -15.22 -9.21
C GLU A 85 4.68 -14.57 -8.39
N ALA A 86 4.67 -13.23 -8.28
CA ALA A 86 3.56 -12.53 -7.63
C ALA A 86 2.22 -12.79 -8.35
N MET A 87 2.19 -12.70 -9.68
CA MET A 87 1.00 -13.03 -10.48
C MET A 87 0.56 -14.48 -10.28
N ARG A 88 1.50 -15.43 -10.21
CA ARG A 88 1.19 -16.84 -9.95
C ARG A 88 0.53 -17.04 -8.58
N ARG A 89 0.99 -16.31 -7.55
CA ARG A 89 0.37 -16.35 -6.21
C ARG A 89 -0.99 -15.70 -6.15
N LEU A 90 -1.32 -14.85 -7.10
CA LEU A 90 -2.57 -14.13 -7.22
C LEU A 90 -3.47 -14.71 -8.35
N GLU A 91 -3.22 -15.94 -8.80
CA GLU A 91 -3.97 -16.58 -9.93
C GLU A 91 -5.45 -16.76 -9.65
N SER A 92 -5.86 -16.80 -8.36
CA SER A 92 -7.27 -16.82 -7.94
C SER A 92 -7.99 -15.49 -8.11
N CYS A 93 -7.26 -14.39 -8.22
CA CYS A 93 -7.83 -13.05 -8.36
C CYS A 93 -8.31 -12.81 -9.80
N SER A 94 -9.47 -12.18 -9.94
CA SER A 94 -10.03 -11.83 -11.26
C SER A 94 -9.22 -10.74 -11.97
N THR A 95 -8.55 -9.88 -11.19
CA THR A 95 -7.74 -8.76 -11.67
C THR A 95 -6.52 -8.59 -10.78
N VAL A 96 -5.36 -8.38 -11.39
CA VAL A 96 -4.13 -8.02 -10.66
C VAL A 96 -3.71 -6.61 -11.05
N ARG A 97 -3.51 -5.75 -10.07
CA ARG A 97 -3.14 -4.34 -10.23
C ARG A 97 -1.75 -4.05 -9.67
N VAL A 98 -1.11 -3.03 -10.21
CA VAL A 98 0.15 -2.48 -9.71
C VAL A 98 0.15 -0.97 -9.87
N HIS A 99 0.64 -0.26 -8.86
CA HIS A 99 0.96 1.16 -8.99
C HIS A 99 2.43 1.28 -9.39
N SER A 100 2.69 1.98 -10.48
CA SER A 100 4.04 2.17 -11.00
C SER A 100 4.36 3.64 -11.19
N THR A 101 5.65 3.98 -11.12
CA THR A 101 6.15 5.26 -11.61
C THR A 101 6.03 5.31 -13.15
N MET A 102 6.09 6.50 -13.73
CA MET A 102 6.06 6.65 -15.20
C MET A 102 7.25 5.96 -15.88
N GLU A 103 8.43 5.98 -15.23
CA GLU A 103 9.64 5.32 -15.72
C GLU A 103 9.46 3.80 -15.80
N SER A 104 8.77 3.22 -14.82
CA SER A 104 8.53 1.76 -14.74
C SER A 104 7.35 1.30 -15.59
N ALA A 105 6.52 2.19 -16.12
CA ALA A 105 5.30 1.83 -16.86
C ALA A 105 5.61 0.96 -18.10
N SER A 106 6.73 1.21 -18.79
CA SER A 106 7.15 0.43 -19.96
C SER A 106 7.51 -1.02 -19.60
N PHE A 107 8.05 -1.24 -18.40
CA PHE A 107 8.35 -2.58 -17.89
C PHE A 107 7.06 -3.39 -17.69
N TYR A 108 6.06 -2.81 -17.01
CA TYR A 108 4.79 -3.50 -16.77
C TYR A 108 4.02 -3.78 -18.08
N LYS A 109 4.03 -2.86 -19.03
CA LYS A 109 3.44 -3.09 -20.36
C LYS A 109 4.07 -4.28 -21.09
N LYS A 110 5.40 -4.46 -21.02
CA LYS A 110 6.11 -5.59 -21.65
C LYS A 110 5.70 -6.95 -21.10
N ILE A 111 5.31 -7.01 -19.82
CA ILE A 111 4.86 -8.24 -19.16
C ILE A 111 3.34 -8.43 -19.15
N GLY A 112 2.62 -7.60 -19.92
CA GLY A 112 1.20 -7.78 -20.21
C GLY A 112 0.23 -6.92 -19.41
N PHE A 113 0.69 -6.01 -18.55
CA PHE A 113 -0.20 -5.07 -17.87
C PHE A 113 -0.70 -3.97 -18.82
N MET A 114 -1.95 -3.57 -18.65
CA MET A 114 -2.56 -2.44 -19.34
C MET A 114 -2.65 -1.25 -18.40
N ALA A 115 -2.41 -0.04 -18.90
CA ALA A 115 -2.61 1.18 -18.10
C ALA A 115 -4.11 1.42 -17.90
N GLU A 116 -4.54 1.48 -16.64
CA GLU A 116 -5.94 1.70 -16.25
C GLU A 116 -6.21 3.18 -15.92
N GLY A 117 -5.22 3.86 -15.34
CA GLY A 117 -5.34 5.26 -14.94
C GLY A 117 -4.03 5.83 -14.45
N MET A 118 -4.08 7.09 -14.02
CA MET A 118 -2.96 7.78 -13.38
C MET A 118 -3.41 8.31 -12.02
N SER A 119 -2.51 8.25 -11.03
CA SER A 119 -2.69 8.88 -9.73
C SER A 119 -1.63 9.95 -9.51
N THR A 120 -1.97 11.00 -8.78
CA THR A 120 -1.04 12.06 -8.39
C THR A 120 -0.79 11.99 -6.90
N LEU A 121 0.48 11.88 -6.52
CA LEU A 121 0.88 12.01 -5.13
C LEU A 121 1.07 13.49 -4.81
N PHE A 122 0.37 14.00 -3.80
CA PHE A 122 0.58 15.32 -3.25
C PHE A 122 1.43 15.22 -1.99
N ARG A 123 2.39 16.13 -1.84
CA ARG A 123 3.21 16.26 -0.65
C ARG A 123 3.07 17.67 -0.08
N LEU A 124 2.91 17.76 1.23
CA LEU A 124 2.97 18.98 2.01
C LEU A 124 4.16 18.88 2.98
N ASP A 125 5.11 19.80 2.86
CA ASP A 125 6.22 19.89 3.82
C ASP A 125 5.80 20.73 5.03
N ALA A 126 5.98 20.18 6.24
CA ALA A 126 5.51 20.79 7.49
C ALA A 126 6.20 22.11 7.88
N ASP A 127 7.33 22.46 7.25
CA ASP A 127 8.02 23.73 7.43
C ASP A 127 7.29 24.95 6.82
N MET A 128 6.12 24.74 6.23
CA MET A 128 5.29 25.84 5.76
C MET A 128 4.69 26.64 6.92
N LYS A 129 5.40 27.66 7.35
CA LYS A 129 4.96 28.60 8.41
C LYS A 129 3.64 29.32 8.11
N GLU A 130 3.10 29.15 6.91
CA GLU A 130 1.88 29.79 6.43
C GLU A 130 0.70 28.84 6.26
N PHE A 131 0.85 27.54 6.58
CA PHE A 131 -0.26 26.61 6.52
C PHE A 131 -1.28 26.96 7.62
N GLN A 132 -2.39 27.55 7.21
CA GLN A 132 -3.56 27.67 8.07
C GLN A 132 -4.52 26.54 7.70
N PRO A 133 -4.73 25.56 8.61
CA PRO A 133 -5.74 24.54 8.37
C PRO A 133 -7.09 25.23 8.13
N PHE A 134 -7.85 24.76 7.15
CA PHE A 134 -9.23 25.18 7.02
C PHE A 134 -9.95 24.93 8.35
N ALA A 135 -10.68 25.92 8.83
CA ALA A 135 -11.54 25.70 9.98
C ALA A 135 -12.59 24.64 9.58
N ILE A 136 -12.55 23.51 10.25
CA ILE A 136 -13.64 22.53 10.19
C ILE A 136 -14.80 23.21 10.90
N ASP A 137 -15.93 23.39 10.21
CA ASP A 137 -17.13 23.91 10.84
C ASP A 137 -17.52 22.96 11.98
N SER A 138 -17.92 23.52 13.13
CA SER A 138 -18.30 22.72 14.30
C SER A 138 -19.51 21.81 14.05
N ASP A 139 -20.20 22.01 12.95
CA ASP A 139 -21.35 21.23 12.50
C ASP A 139 -20.95 20.04 11.59
N ASP A 140 -19.67 19.92 11.24
CA ASP A 140 -19.19 18.78 10.49
C ASP A 140 -19.21 17.52 11.39
N ASN A 141 -20.03 16.54 11.02
CA ASN A 141 -20.15 15.25 11.69
C ASN A 141 -18.92 14.35 11.43
N ILE A 142 -17.72 14.86 11.70
CA ILE A 142 -16.46 14.11 11.59
C ILE A 142 -16.09 13.61 12.99
N VAL A 143 -16.03 12.29 13.12
CA VAL A 143 -15.79 11.64 14.41
C VAL A 143 -14.69 10.57 14.29
N PRO A 144 -14.02 10.20 15.41
CA PRO A 144 -13.02 9.12 15.39
C PRO A 144 -13.59 7.79 14.87
N ALA A 145 -12.81 7.11 14.05
CA ALA A 145 -13.20 5.90 13.32
C ALA A 145 -13.48 4.67 14.22
N GLY A 146 -12.92 4.61 15.42
CA GLY A 146 -12.87 3.38 16.23
C GLY A 146 -14.19 2.69 16.51
N ARG A 147 -15.31 3.42 16.62
CA ARG A 147 -16.65 2.85 16.84
C ARG A 147 -17.35 2.42 15.55
N HIS A 148 -16.79 2.79 14.39
CA HIS A 148 -17.40 2.64 13.07
C HIS A 148 -16.61 1.66 12.19
N LEU A 149 -15.76 0.82 12.80
CA LEU A 149 -14.89 -0.08 12.04
C LEU A 149 -15.66 -0.99 11.08
N ASP A 150 -16.79 -1.56 11.53
CA ASP A 150 -17.60 -2.45 10.68
C ASP A 150 -18.21 -1.73 9.48
N GLU A 151 -18.63 -0.47 9.66
CA GLU A 151 -19.13 0.39 8.57
C GLU A 151 -18.01 0.72 7.59
N ILE A 152 -16.84 1.08 8.09
CA ILE A 152 -15.65 1.35 7.30
C ILE A 152 -15.30 0.13 6.44
N LEU A 153 -15.21 -1.06 7.02
CA LEU A 153 -14.87 -2.29 6.31
C LEU A 153 -15.87 -2.62 5.20
N ARG A 154 -17.18 -2.44 5.47
CA ARG A 154 -18.23 -2.65 4.47
C ARG A 154 -18.14 -1.63 3.33
N MET A 155 -17.90 -0.36 3.66
CA MET A 155 -17.74 0.71 2.67
C MET A 155 -16.50 0.47 1.82
N ASP A 156 -15.36 0.20 2.44
CA ASP A 156 -14.11 -0.07 1.76
C ASP A 156 -14.23 -1.24 0.77
N LYS A 157 -14.75 -2.37 1.23
CA LYS A 157 -14.94 -3.55 0.40
C LYS A 157 -15.81 -3.26 -0.82
N ARG A 158 -16.87 -2.47 -0.66
CA ARG A 158 -17.77 -2.07 -1.75
C ARG A 158 -17.08 -1.14 -2.76
N GLN A 159 -16.33 -0.14 -2.29
CA GLN A 159 -15.71 0.87 -3.15
C GLN A 159 -14.41 0.36 -3.80
N PHE A 160 -13.60 -0.38 -3.04
CA PHE A 160 -12.36 -0.95 -3.55
C PHE A 160 -12.62 -2.15 -4.49
N GLY A 161 -13.68 -2.91 -4.24
CA GLY A 161 -14.06 -4.09 -5.02
C GLY A 161 -13.34 -5.38 -4.61
N GLY A 162 -12.59 -5.36 -3.52
CA GLY A 162 -11.89 -6.51 -2.92
C GLY A 162 -11.92 -6.41 -1.40
N ASP A 163 -11.50 -7.46 -0.70
CA ASP A 163 -11.50 -7.52 0.76
C ASP A 163 -10.13 -7.21 1.35
N ARG A 164 -9.87 -5.94 1.67
CA ARG A 164 -8.65 -5.51 2.37
C ARG A 164 -8.87 -5.20 3.85
N SER A 165 -9.82 -5.92 4.48
CA SER A 165 -10.22 -5.69 5.86
C SER A 165 -9.07 -5.76 6.85
N GLU A 166 -8.14 -6.72 6.69
CA GLU A 166 -6.98 -6.84 7.59
C GLU A 166 -6.05 -5.61 7.49
N TYR A 167 -5.84 -5.10 6.28
CA TYR A 167 -5.08 -3.86 6.10
C TYR A 167 -5.75 -2.65 6.76
N ILE A 168 -7.05 -2.48 6.57
CA ILE A 168 -7.80 -1.37 7.17
C ILE A 168 -7.81 -1.47 8.70
N LYS A 169 -8.04 -2.65 9.27
CA LYS A 169 -8.00 -2.88 10.72
C LYS A 169 -6.63 -2.53 11.30
N ASP A 170 -5.57 -2.96 10.63
CA ASP A 170 -4.20 -2.66 11.07
C ASP A 170 -3.95 -1.14 11.08
N LEU A 171 -4.32 -0.42 10.02
CA LEU A 171 -4.16 1.03 9.94
C LEU A 171 -4.94 1.78 11.03
N VAL A 172 -6.23 1.45 11.21
CA VAL A 172 -7.08 2.09 12.24
C VAL A 172 -6.56 1.81 13.65
N SER A 173 -5.98 0.63 13.88
CA SER A 173 -5.41 0.25 15.18
C SER A 173 -4.04 0.87 15.43
N TYR A 174 -3.27 1.08 14.36
CA TYR A 174 -1.91 1.60 14.45
C TYR A 174 -1.86 3.08 14.86
N LEU A 175 -2.73 3.91 14.30
CA LEU A 175 -2.77 5.35 14.56
C LEU A 175 -4.24 5.81 14.70
N PRO A 176 -4.95 5.37 15.78
CA PRO A 176 -6.38 5.61 15.92
C PRO A 176 -6.77 7.09 15.99
N GLU A 177 -5.86 7.96 16.44
CA GLU A 177 -6.05 9.40 16.46
C GLU A 177 -6.00 10.05 15.06
N CYS A 178 -5.56 9.33 14.05
CA CYS A 178 -5.52 9.76 12.65
C CYS A 178 -6.50 8.99 11.76
N ALA A 179 -7.52 8.38 12.37
CA ALA A 179 -8.58 7.66 11.67
C ALA A 179 -9.94 8.30 11.99
N PHE A 180 -10.64 8.76 10.94
CA PHE A 180 -11.91 9.49 11.07
C PHE A 180 -12.94 8.97 10.09
N VAL A 181 -14.22 9.15 10.46
CA VAL A 181 -15.38 8.97 9.58
C VAL A 181 -16.17 10.27 9.49
N ALA A 182 -16.77 10.48 8.33
CA ALA A 182 -17.80 11.50 8.12
C ALA A 182 -19.18 10.84 8.21
N LEU A 183 -20.08 11.42 8.99
CA LEU A 183 -21.45 10.94 9.19
C LEU A 183 -22.44 11.89 8.50
N ASP A 184 -23.58 11.38 8.06
CA ASP A 184 -24.71 12.21 7.67
C ASP A 184 -25.60 12.59 8.90
N ASP A 185 -26.67 13.36 8.66
CA ASP A 185 -27.61 13.79 9.71
C ASP A 185 -28.32 12.63 10.41
N ASN A 186 -28.28 11.42 9.86
CA ASN A 186 -28.84 10.20 10.42
C ASN A 186 -27.78 9.32 11.12
N ASN A 187 -26.54 9.84 11.32
CA ASN A 187 -25.39 9.13 11.85
C ASN A 187 -24.95 7.93 10.98
N ILE A 188 -25.15 7.98 9.66
CA ILE A 188 -24.69 6.97 8.72
C ILE A 188 -23.34 7.38 8.18
N VAL A 189 -22.37 6.45 8.17
CA VAL A 189 -21.02 6.69 7.62
C VAL A 189 -21.10 6.95 6.11
N LYS A 190 -20.64 8.12 5.69
CA LYS A 190 -20.56 8.57 4.28
C LYS A 190 -19.15 8.58 3.72
N GLY A 191 -18.16 8.54 4.58
CA GLY A 191 -16.77 8.48 4.18
C GLY A 191 -15.88 8.14 5.35
N PHE A 192 -14.65 7.74 5.04
CA PHE A 192 -13.61 7.59 6.04
C PHE A 192 -12.26 7.99 5.46
N ILE A 193 -11.36 8.35 6.35
CA ILE A 193 -9.97 8.66 6.07
C ILE A 193 -9.11 8.09 7.18
N VAL A 194 -7.98 7.52 6.82
CA VAL A 194 -6.97 7.07 7.78
C VAL A 194 -5.61 7.61 7.38
N ALA A 195 -4.69 7.68 8.33
CA ALA A 195 -3.31 7.98 8.04
C ALA A 195 -2.40 6.96 8.68
N LYS A 196 -1.22 6.77 8.11
CA LYS A 196 -0.09 6.06 8.71
C LYS A 196 1.12 6.98 8.71
N GLY A 197 2.07 6.74 9.58
CA GLY A 197 3.30 7.53 9.63
C GLY A 197 4.00 7.44 10.96
N GLU A 198 5.07 8.19 11.05
CA GLU A 198 5.89 8.32 12.24
C GLU A 198 6.03 9.82 12.59
N SER A 199 6.79 10.12 13.64
CA SER A 199 6.87 11.43 14.28
C SER A 199 7.08 12.64 13.36
N ASN A 200 7.60 12.46 12.15
CA ASN A 200 7.98 13.54 11.24
C ASN A 200 7.34 13.46 9.82
N TRP A 201 6.55 12.44 9.55
CA TRP A 201 5.83 12.33 8.28
C TRP A 201 4.56 11.50 8.43
N TYR A 202 3.55 11.79 7.62
CA TYR A 202 2.30 11.05 7.55
C TYR A 202 1.92 10.82 6.10
N GLU A 203 1.47 9.60 5.79
CA GLU A 203 0.80 9.26 4.54
C GLU A 203 -0.70 9.17 4.81
N VAL A 204 -1.47 10.01 4.13
CA VAL A 204 -2.92 10.06 4.27
C VAL A 204 -3.55 9.15 3.22
N GLY A 205 -4.24 8.11 3.69
CA GLY A 205 -4.92 7.11 2.87
C GLY A 205 -5.04 5.75 3.57
N PRO A 206 -6.04 4.94 3.17
CA PRO A 206 -7.06 5.26 2.17
C PRO A 206 -8.02 6.36 2.62
N TRP A 207 -8.53 7.07 1.62
CA TRP A 207 -9.63 8.00 1.76
C TRP A 207 -10.76 7.56 0.83
N VAL A 208 -11.90 7.25 1.40
CA VAL A 208 -13.06 6.71 0.69
C VAL A 208 -14.30 7.53 1.05
N VAL A 209 -15.06 7.91 0.03
CA VAL A 209 -16.31 8.66 0.18
C VAL A 209 -17.38 8.00 -0.69
N GLU A 210 -18.63 7.94 -0.21
CA GLU A 210 -19.75 7.54 -1.05
C GLU A 210 -19.94 8.56 -2.19
N PRO A 211 -20.22 8.11 -3.42
CA PRO A 211 -20.65 9.03 -4.48
C PRO A 211 -21.90 9.77 -4.03
N GLY A 212 -21.89 11.10 -4.20
CA GLY A 212 -23.06 11.95 -3.92
C GLY A 212 -24.19 11.76 -4.94
#